data_407152de655b4cee91f986d8914ea057
#
_entry.id   407152de655b4cee91f986d8914ea057
#
_cell.length_a   1.000
_cell.length_b   1.000
_cell.length_c   1.000
_cell.angle_alpha   90.00
_cell.angle_beta   90.00
_cell.angle_gamma   90.00
#
_symmetry.space_group_name_H-M   'P 1'
#
loop_
_entity.id
_entity.type
_entity.pdbx_description
1 polymer ?
#
loop_
_entity_poly.entity_id
_entity_poly.type
_entity_poly.pdbx_seq_one_letter_code
_entity_poly.pdbx_strand_id
1 'polypeptide(L)'
;VKEMQRRGWIGESKSAGVLEKEILQFYGINSLDERAALSYAARKSTEYSENTNEQEAWLCRVHQLAASTPVQGRYTKKSLQKALVEVVQLRAEAESIRHIPAVLARVGIRFLVVEHLRKTKIDGACLWLSKSSPVVALSMRYDRIDSFWFTLMHELAHVENGDGVREPQLDSCLVGDGAVGSGEKPPIERKADQRAVSLLLNQRQLDDFIARVHPLYSHMKIIGFARRIGVHPGIVVGQLQRRGKISYAHSRKMLVPVRSIITATALTDGWGHTPQI
;
A
#
# COMPACT_ATOMS: atom_id res chain seq x y z
N VAL A 1 -4.47 3.87 -22.29
CA VAL A 1 -5.64 3.28 -22.97
C VAL A 1 -5.45 1.77 -23.13
N LYS A 2 -4.47 1.29 -23.92
CA LYS A 2 -4.27 -0.17 -24.17
C LYS A 2 -4.20 -1.02 -22.91
N GLU A 3 -3.54 -0.52 -21.87
CA GLU A 3 -3.45 -1.22 -20.57
C GLU A 3 -4.81 -1.27 -19.86
N MET A 4 -5.59 -0.20 -19.93
CA MET A 4 -6.94 -0.16 -19.34
C MET A 4 -7.89 -1.12 -20.07
N GLN A 5 -7.82 -1.21 -21.39
CA GLN A 5 -8.58 -2.20 -22.17
C GLN A 5 -8.19 -3.63 -21.77
N ARG A 6 -6.89 -3.94 -21.75
CA ARG A 6 -6.38 -5.25 -21.34
C ARG A 6 -6.84 -5.69 -19.95
N ARG A 7 -7.03 -4.74 -19.03
CA ARG A 7 -7.53 -4.98 -17.67
C ARG A 7 -9.06 -4.98 -17.57
N GLY A 8 -9.76 -4.73 -18.67
CA GLY A 8 -11.22 -4.61 -18.66
C GLY A 8 -11.74 -3.39 -17.90
N TRP A 9 -10.90 -2.34 -17.73
CA TRP A 9 -11.33 -1.09 -17.10
C TRP A 9 -12.17 -0.25 -18.05
N ILE A 10 -11.92 -0.38 -19.35
CA ILE A 10 -12.71 0.18 -20.46
C ILE A 10 -12.89 -0.87 -21.53
N GLY A 11 -13.92 -0.71 -22.38
CA GLY A 11 -14.22 -1.62 -23.49
C GLY A 11 -13.13 -1.65 -24.56
N GLU A 12 -13.03 -2.77 -25.26
CA GLU A 12 -12.15 -2.90 -26.42
C GLU A 12 -12.79 -2.24 -27.63
N SER A 13 -12.12 -1.28 -28.24
CA SER A 13 -12.53 -0.65 -29.50
C SER A 13 -11.31 -0.10 -30.24
N LYS A 14 -11.43 -0.06 -31.59
CA LYS A 14 -10.49 0.63 -32.48
C LYS A 14 -10.99 2.00 -32.93
N SER A 15 -12.28 2.31 -32.68
CA SER A 15 -12.89 3.58 -33.02
C SER A 15 -12.50 4.64 -31.98
N ALA A 16 -11.93 5.76 -32.44
CA ALA A 16 -11.52 6.86 -31.56
C ALA A 16 -12.71 7.44 -30.76
N GLY A 17 -13.86 7.66 -31.41
CA GLY A 17 -15.04 8.21 -30.72
C GLY A 17 -15.65 7.26 -29.69
N VAL A 18 -15.57 5.93 -29.90
CA VAL A 18 -15.99 4.95 -28.90
C VAL A 18 -15.02 4.96 -27.72
N LEU A 19 -13.71 4.97 -27.97
CA LEU A 19 -12.69 5.02 -26.93
C LEU A 19 -12.79 6.30 -26.10
N GLU A 20 -13.04 7.44 -26.74
CA GLU A 20 -13.26 8.71 -26.03
C GLU A 20 -14.43 8.58 -25.07
N LYS A 21 -15.59 8.08 -25.53
CA LYS A 21 -16.76 7.87 -24.69
C LYS A 21 -16.48 6.95 -23.50
N GLU A 22 -15.78 5.83 -23.72
CA GLU A 22 -15.38 4.90 -22.67
C GLU A 22 -14.44 5.56 -21.63
N ILE A 23 -13.49 6.38 -22.10
CA ILE A 23 -12.57 7.12 -21.22
C ILE A 23 -13.35 8.16 -20.42
N LEU A 24 -14.22 8.94 -21.03
CA LEU A 24 -15.06 9.92 -20.34
C LEU A 24 -15.91 9.24 -19.25
N GLN A 25 -16.54 8.12 -19.60
CA GLN A 25 -17.32 7.33 -18.64
C GLN A 25 -16.44 6.77 -17.50
N PHE A 26 -15.26 6.26 -17.81
CA PHE A 26 -14.33 5.73 -16.82
C PHE A 26 -13.92 6.80 -15.78
N TYR A 27 -13.61 8.02 -16.24
CA TYR A 27 -13.26 9.12 -15.33
C TYR A 27 -14.46 9.86 -14.74
N GLY A 28 -15.68 9.64 -15.25
CA GLY A 28 -16.88 10.36 -14.82
C GLY A 28 -16.86 11.85 -15.22
N ILE A 29 -16.26 12.18 -16.37
CA ILE A 29 -16.12 13.54 -16.92
C ILE A 29 -16.91 13.69 -18.23
N ASN A 30 -17.26 14.93 -18.61
CA ASN A 30 -18.05 15.19 -19.80
C ASN A 30 -17.20 15.52 -21.04
N SER A 31 -15.96 15.96 -20.84
CA SER A 31 -14.99 16.21 -21.91
C SER A 31 -13.58 15.85 -21.48
N LEU A 32 -12.69 15.59 -22.43
CA LEU A 32 -11.26 15.33 -22.15
C LEU A 32 -10.53 16.58 -21.61
N ASP A 33 -11.09 17.78 -21.87
CA ASP A 33 -10.54 19.05 -21.36
C ASP A 33 -10.96 19.31 -19.91
N GLU A 34 -12.04 18.69 -19.43
CA GLU A 34 -12.32 18.65 -18.01
C GLU A 34 -11.20 17.84 -17.38
N ARG A 35 -10.23 18.53 -16.78
CA ARG A 35 -9.40 17.88 -15.74
C ARG A 35 -10.39 17.20 -14.84
N ALA A 36 -10.32 15.88 -14.77
CA ALA A 36 -11.25 15.10 -14.00
C ALA A 36 -11.57 15.90 -12.73
N ALA A 37 -12.82 16.37 -12.63
CA ALA A 37 -13.32 17.12 -11.46
C ALA A 37 -13.36 16.23 -10.22
N LEU A 38 -12.86 15.02 -10.42
CA LEU A 38 -12.27 14.19 -9.40
C LEU A 38 -11.16 15.05 -8.84
N SER A 39 -11.42 15.70 -7.71
CA SER A 39 -10.43 16.35 -6.86
C SER A 39 -9.35 15.35 -6.40
N TYR A 40 -8.86 14.53 -7.33
CA TYR A 40 -7.83 13.51 -7.15
C TYR A 40 -6.46 14.07 -7.56
N ALA A 41 -6.20 15.32 -7.17
CA ALA A 41 -4.84 15.75 -7.07
C ALA A 41 -4.21 14.99 -5.91
N ALA A 42 -3.85 13.73 -6.15
CA ALA A 42 -3.11 12.98 -5.17
C ALA A 42 -1.71 13.60 -5.06
N ARG A 43 -1.33 13.99 -3.85
CA ARG A 43 0.05 14.41 -3.58
C ARG A 43 0.94 13.18 -3.66
N LYS A 44 1.96 13.24 -4.51
CA LYS A 44 3.03 12.27 -4.50
C LYS A 44 3.90 12.48 -3.28
N SER A 45 4.19 11.41 -2.57
CA SER A 45 5.08 11.42 -1.40
C SER A 45 6.51 11.87 -1.71
N THR A 46 6.94 11.75 -2.95
CA THR A 46 8.36 11.92 -3.32
C THR A 46 8.65 13.07 -4.28
N GLU A 47 7.64 13.58 -4.99
CA GLU A 47 7.80 14.67 -5.93
C GLU A 47 6.56 15.55 -5.88
N TYR A 48 6.74 16.87 -5.75
CA TYR A 48 5.69 17.89 -5.84
C TYR A 48 5.17 18.09 -7.28
N SER A 49 5.28 17.06 -8.13
CA SER A 49 4.81 17.09 -9.51
C SER A 49 3.38 16.55 -9.62
N GLU A 50 2.64 17.03 -10.60
CA GLU A 50 1.33 16.50 -10.94
C GLU A 50 1.40 14.99 -11.20
N ASN A 51 0.33 14.26 -10.85
CA ASN A 51 0.22 12.84 -11.16
C ASN A 51 0.28 12.62 -12.67
N THR A 52 0.87 11.50 -13.07
CA THR A 52 0.77 11.08 -14.46
C THR A 52 -0.64 10.56 -14.75
N ASN A 53 -1.04 10.59 -16.03
CA ASN A 53 -2.34 10.05 -16.47
C ASN A 53 -2.55 8.59 -16.03
N GLU A 54 -1.48 7.79 -15.96
CA GLU A 54 -1.53 6.41 -15.50
C GLU A 54 -1.77 6.32 -13.99
N GLN A 55 -1.22 7.24 -13.21
CA GLN A 55 -1.44 7.30 -11.76
C GLN A 55 -2.88 7.75 -11.45
N GLU A 56 -3.39 8.73 -12.19
CA GLU A 56 -4.79 9.15 -12.09
C GLU A 56 -5.76 8.02 -12.46
N ALA A 57 -5.48 7.28 -13.55
CA ALA A 57 -6.28 6.12 -13.94
C ALA A 57 -6.31 5.07 -12.84
N TRP A 58 -5.16 4.79 -12.21
CA TRP A 58 -5.08 3.84 -11.11
C TRP A 58 -5.91 4.29 -9.91
N LEU A 59 -5.79 5.56 -9.50
CA LEU A 59 -6.59 6.13 -8.40
C LEU A 59 -8.08 6.11 -8.70
N CYS A 60 -8.48 6.45 -9.93
CA CYS A 60 -9.87 6.39 -10.36
C CYS A 60 -10.41 4.96 -10.23
N ARG A 61 -9.64 3.95 -10.66
CA ARG A 61 -10.02 2.54 -10.51
C ARG A 61 -10.16 2.12 -9.06
N VAL A 62 -9.21 2.49 -8.20
CA VAL A 62 -9.30 2.25 -6.75
C VAL A 62 -10.57 2.85 -6.17
N HIS A 63 -10.88 4.10 -6.52
CA HIS A 63 -12.10 4.78 -6.06
C HIS A 63 -13.37 4.07 -6.50
N GLN A 64 -13.47 3.67 -7.76
CA GLN A 64 -14.64 2.95 -8.30
C GLN A 64 -14.88 1.64 -7.54
N LEU A 65 -13.82 0.84 -7.36
CA LEU A 65 -13.90 -0.42 -6.62
C LEU A 65 -14.28 -0.19 -5.15
N ALA A 66 -13.68 0.80 -4.52
CA ALA A 66 -14.00 1.15 -3.15
C ALA A 66 -15.46 1.61 -3.00
N ALA A 67 -15.96 2.44 -3.92
CA ALA A 67 -17.34 2.95 -3.89
C ALA A 67 -18.37 1.84 -4.06
N SER A 68 -18.08 0.81 -4.86
CA SER A 68 -18.96 -0.35 -5.07
C SER A 68 -18.88 -1.40 -3.96
N THR A 69 -17.93 -1.25 -3.00
CA THR A 69 -17.67 -2.26 -1.97
C THR A 69 -18.29 -1.84 -0.64
N PRO A 70 -19.23 -2.62 -0.09
CA PRO A 70 -19.74 -2.39 1.26
C PRO A 70 -18.68 -2.69 2.31
N VAL A 71 -18.75 -2.02 3.46
CA VAL A 71 -17.98 -2.35 4.67
C VAL A 71 -18.92 -2.66 5.81
N GLN A 72 -18.47 -3.54 6.71
CA GLN A 72 -19.31 -4.02 7.82
C GLN A 72 -19.36 -3.01 8.98
N GLY A 73 -18.29 -2.28 9.20
CA GLY A 73 -18.13 -1.39 10.35
C GLY A 73 -18.20 0.10 10.00
N ARG A 74 -18.10 0.92 11.03
CA ARG A 74 -17.97 2.38 10.91
C ARG A 74 -16.60 2.82 11.41
N TYR A 75 -15.92 3.62 10.61
CA TYR A 75 -14.63 4.18 10.95
C TYR A 75 -14.76 5.20 12.10
N THR A 76 -13.87 5.05 13.07
CA THR A 76 -13.52 6.05 14.08
C THR A 76 -12.03 5.90 14.40
N LYS A 77 -11.38 6.96 14.90
CA LYS A 77 -9.97 6.84 15.36
C LYS A 77 -9.81 5.76 16.42
N LYS A 78 -10.78 5.60 17.33
CA LYS A 78 -10.76 4.56 18.38
C LYS A 78 -10.89 3.16 17.80
N SER A 79 -11.73 2.95 16.77
CA SER A 79 -11.86 1.65 16.11
C SER A 79 -10.60 1.29 15.32
N LEU A 80 -9.94 2.27 14.66
CA LEU A 80 -8.65 2.05 14.02
C LEU A 80 -7.57 1.61 15.04
N GLN A 81 -7.48 2.27 16.21
CA GLN A 81 -6.50 1.87 17.24
C GLN A 81 -6.68 0.42 17.67
N LYS A 82 -7.93 -0.04 17.83
CA LYS A 82 -8.22 -1.45 18.14
C LYS A 82 -7.80 -2.38 17.00
N ALA A 83 -8.11 -2.00 15.75
CA ALA A 83 -7.71 -2.77 14.58
C ALA A 83 -6.18 -2.85 14.44
N LEU A 84 -5.45 -1.76 14.70
CA LEU A 84 -3.99 -1.76 14.67
C LEU A 84 -3.38 -2.76 15.67
N VAL A 85 -3.95 -2.88 16.88
CA VAL A 85 -3.51 -3.90 17.85
C VAL A 85 -3.68 -5.30 17.28
N GLU A 86 -4.79 -5.60 16.62
CA GLU A 86 -5.03 -6.90 15.99
C GLU A 86 -4.12 -7.12 14.77
N VAL A 87 -4.03 -6.14 13.88
CA VAL A 87 -3.18 -6.22 12.67
C VAL A 87 -1.72 -6.46 13.03
N VAL A 88 -1.17 -5.81 14.08
CA VAL A 88 0.22 -6.02 14.46
C VAL A 88 0.50 -7.42 15.00
N GLN A 89 -0.49 -8.15 15.50
CA GLN A 89 -0.32 -9.56 15.90
C GLN A 89 -0.17 -10.50 14.69
N LEU A 90 -0.65 -10.11 13.51
CA LEU A 90 -0.58 -10.91 12.29
C LEU A 90 0.82 -10.92 11.64
N ARG A 91 1.78 -10.13 12.15
CA ARG A 91 3.13 -9.97 11.57
C ARG A 91 4.05 -11.18 11.72
N ALA A 92 3.71 -12.13 12.58
CA ALA A 92 4.57 -13.27 12.87
C ALA A 92 4.62 -14.28 11.72
N GLU A 93 3.49 -14.50 11.06
CA GLU A 93 3.33 -15.53 10.04
C GLU A 93 2.84 -14.93 8.72
N ALA A 94 3.43 -15.36 7.60
CA ALA A 94 3.05 -14.86 6.27
C ALA A 94 1.57 -15.17 5.96
N GLU A 95 1.09 -16.37 6.30
CA GLU A 95 -0.28 -16.81 6.05
C GLU A 95 -1.34 -15.98 6.79
N SER A 96 -0.97 -15.36 7.90
CA SER A 96 -1.88 -14.51 8.69
C SER A 96 -2.29 -13.23 7.96
N ILE A 97 -1.57 -12.82 6.92
CA ILE A 97 -1.87 -11.64 6.09
C ILE A 97 -3.28 -11.71 5.49
N ARG A 98 -3.79 -12.90 5.19
CA ARG A 98 -5.16 -13.13 4.66
C ARG A 98 -6.28 -12.56 5.55
N HIS A 99 -6.03 -12.35 6.83
CA HIS A 99 -7.03 -11.84 7.78
C HIS A 99 -7.13 -10.31 7.79
N ILE A 100 -6.16 -9.60 7.20
CA ILE A 100 -6.10 -8.13 7.20
C ILE A 100 -7.35 -7.48 6.59
N PRO A 101 -7.86 -7.92 5.42
CA PRO A 101 -9.05 -7.30 4.83
C PRO A 101 -10.26 -7.36 5.76
N ALA A 102 -10.50 -8.50 6.41
CA ALA A 102 -11.61 -8.67 7.35
C ALA A 102 -11.44 -7.81 8.61
N VAL A 103 -10.23 -7.71 9.17
CA VAL A 103 -9.93 -6.86 10.34
C VAL A 103 -10.24 -5.39 10.01
N LEU A 104 -9.81 -4.90 8.86
CA LEU A 104 -10.02 -3.52 8.43
C LEU A 104 -11.49 -3.24 8.08
N ALA A 105 -12.17 -4.17 7.41
CA ALA A 105 -13.59 -4.03 7.08
C ALA A 105 -14.49 -3.90 8.32
N ARG A 106 -14.19 -4.62 9.41
CA ARG A 106 -14.94 -4.53 10.67
C ARG A 106 -14.87 -3.15 11.32
N VAL A 107 -13.86 -2.35 10.99
CA VAL A 107 -13.70 -0.99 11.51
C VAL A 107 -14.00 0.10 10.47
N GLY A 108 -14.62 -0.29 9.36
CA GLY A 108 -15.06 0.66 8.33
C GLY A 108 -13.97 1.13 7.38
N ILE A 109 -12.86 0.42 7.28
CA ILE A 109 -11.76 0.70 6.34
C ILE A 109 -11.86 -0.28 5.17
N ARG A 110 -11.92 0.26 3.95
CA ARG A 110 -11.83 -0.55 2.72
C ARG A 110 -10.38 -0.83 2.41
N PHE A 111 -10.06 -2.10 2.23
CA PHE A 111 -8.73 -2.53 1.83
C PHE A 111 -8.78 -3.20 0.46
N LEU A 112 -7.94 -2.71 -0.46
CA LEU A 112 -7.89 -3.17 -1.84
C LEU A 112 -6.47 -3.52 -2.25
N VAL A 113 -6.36 -4.46 -3.19
CA VAL A 113 -5.11 -4.72 -3.93
C VAL A 113 -5.39 -4.51 -5.41
N VAL A 114 -4.83 -3.43 -5.96
CA VAL A 114 -4.94 -3.08 -7.38
C VAL A 114 -3.54 -2.97 -7.96
N GLU A 115 -3.18 -3.87 -8.88
CA GLU A 115 -1.84 -3.88 -9.45
C GLU A 115 -1.52 -2.55 -10.14
N HIS A 116 -0.30 -2.03 -9.94
CA HIS A 116 0.13 -0.76 -10.53
C HIS A 116 0.15 -0.82 -12.07
N LEU A 117 -0.09 0.29 -12.73
CA LEU A 117 0.14 0.43 -14.16
C LEU A 117 1.64 0.57 -14.43
N ARG A 118 2.07 0.18 -15.62
CA ARG A 118 3.48 0.26 -16.01
C ARG A 118 4.05 1.66 -15.80
N LYS A 119 5.26 1.74 -15.27
CA LYS A 119 6.03 2.99 -15.04
C LYS A 119 5.49 3.90 -13.91
N THR A 120 4.35 3.62 -13.29
CA THR A 120 3.79 4.49 -12.24
C THR A 120 4.55 4.43 -10.93
N LYS A 121 5.25 3.33 -10.67
CA LYS A 121 5.97 3.07 -9.41
C LYS A 121 5.12 3.21 -8.15
N ILE A 122 3.79 3.13 -8.26
CA ILE A 122 2.87 3.18 -7.13
C ILE A 122 3.15 2.00 -6.20
N ASP A 123 3.23 2.25 -4.91
CA ASP A 123 3.29 1.24 -3.86
C ASP A 123 1.96 1.14 -3.11
N GLY A 124 1.35 2.27 -2.78
CA GLY A 124 0.07 2.35 -2.10
C GLY A 124 -0.64 3.68 -2.29
N ALA A 125 -1.83 3.79 -1.71
CA ALA A 125 -2.58 5.03 -1.58
C ALA A 125 -3.55 5.00 -0.41
N CYS A 126 -3.70 6.16 0.25
CA CYS A 126 -4.75 6.46 1.20
C CYS A 126 -5.68 7.50 0.61
N LEU A 127 -6.98 7.19 0.53
CA LEU A 127 -8.01 8.11 0.10
C LEU A 127 -9.30 7.92 0.92
N TRP A 128 -10.26 8.83 0.77
CA TRP A 128 -11.51 8.75 1.50
C TRP A 128 -12.71 8.98 0.57
N LEU A 129 -13.71 8.09 0.66
CA LEU A 129 -14.98 8.27 -0.05
C LEU A 129 -15.88 9.33 0.64
N SER A 130 -15.68 9.51 1.94
CA SER A 130 -16.32 10.54 2.78
C SER A 130 -15.47 10.72 4.04
N LYS A 131 -15.78 11.74 4.88
CA LYS A 131 -15.07 12.01 6.15
C LYS A 131 -14.98 10.82 7.14
N SER A 132 -15.77 9.77 6.92
CA SER A 132 -15.81 8.57 7.77
C SER A 132 -15.62 7.27 6.98
N SER A 133 -15.11 7.33 5.77
CA SER A 133 -15.03 6.20 4.86
C SER A 133 -13.64 6.06 4.21
N PRO A 134 -12.60 5.73 5.00
CA PRO A 134 -11.25 5.60 4.49
C PRO A 134 -11.06 4.36 3.62
N VAL A 135 -10.15 4.49 2.68
CA VAL A 135 -9.72 3.45 1.74
C VAL A 135 -8.21 3.35 1.78
N VAL A 136 -7.71 2.15 1.87
CA VAL A 136 -6.29 1.79 1.75
C VAL A 136 -6.14 0.86 0.55
N ALA A 137 -5.34 1.26 -0.41
CA ALA A 137 -5.06 0.46 -1.60
C ALA A 137 -3.56 0.18 -1.73
N LEU A 138 -3.19 -1.07 -1.97
CA LEU A 138 -1.81 -1.47 -2.24
C LEU A 138 -1.67 -1.96 -3.68
N SER A 139 -0.53 -1.67 -4.31
CA SER A 139 -0.26 -2.15 -5.67
C SER A 139 0.44 -3.50 -5.71
N MET A 140 1.03 -3.92 -4.61
CA MET A 140 1.89 -5.11 -4.53
C MET A 140 3.03 -5.09 -5.56
N ARG A 141 3.58 -3.90 -5.90
CA ARG A 141 4.69 -3.74 -6.85
C ARG A 141 5.86 -4.65 -6.53
N TYR A 142 6.17 -4.81 -5.27
CA TYR A 142 7.08 -5.83 -4.76
C TYR A 142 6.29 -6.92 -4.04
N ASP A 143 6.34 -8.15 -4.58
CA ASP A 143 5.77 -9.33 -3.92
C ASP A 143 6.72 -9.85 -2.84
N ARG A 144 6.79 -9.10 -1.73
CA ARG A 144 7.68 -9.37 -0.60
C ARG A 144 6.98 -8.99 0.70
N ILE A 145 7.12 -9.84 1.71
CA ILE A 145 6.49 -9.65 3.02
C ILE A 145 6.89 -8.34 3.72
N ASP A 146 8.14 -7.92 3.63
CA ASP A 146 8.62 -6.67 4.23
C ASP A 146 8.04 -5.44 3.55
N SER A 147 7.98 -5.46 2.20
CA SER A 147 7.39 -4.39 1.41
C SER A 147 5.90 -4.27 1.68
N PHE A 148 5.18 -5.39 1.70
CA PHE A 148 3.76 -5.44 2.04
C PHE A 148 3.48 -4.79 3.40
N TRP A 149 4.16 -5.27 4.45
CA TRP A 149 3.93 -4.77 5.81
C TRP A 149 4.30 -3.30 5.96
N PHE A 150 5.42 -2.87 5.35
CA PHE A 150 5.82 -1.47 5.43
C PHE A 150 4.78 -0.56 4.75
N THR A 151 4.38 -0.88 3.51
CA THR A 151 3.38 -0.09 2.78
C THR A 151 2.03 -0.07 3.51
N LEU A 152 1.54 -1.23 3.98
CA LEU A 152 0.29 -1.27 4.74
C LEU A 152 0.33 -0.38 5.98
N MET A 153 1.39 -0.43 6.78
CA MET A 153 1.50 0.39 7.99
C MET A 153 1.65 1.87 7.67
N HIS A 154 2.28 2.22 6.54
CA HIS A 154 2.40 3.57 6.03
C HIS A 154 1.02 4.14 5.67
N GLU A 155 0.23 3.42 4.87
CA GLU A 155 -1.12 3.85 4.51
C GLU A 155 -2.06 3.93 5.72
N LEU A 156 -1.96 3.01 6.67
CA LEU A 156 -2.72 3.07 7.92
C LEU A 156 -2.30 4.26 8.80
N ALA A 157 -1.05 4.70 8.73
CA ALA A 157 -0.61 5.92 9.42
C ALA A 157 -1.22 7.18 8.79
N HIS A 158 -1.39 7.24 7.46
CA HIS A 158 -2.14 8.30 6.80
C HIS A 158 -3.62 8.31 7.24
N VAL A 159 -4.26 7.14 7.32
CA VAL A 159 -5.64 7.04 7.86
C VAL A 159 -5.70 7.54 9.31
N GLU A 160 -4.74 7.16 10.17
CA GLU A 160 -4.67 7.58 11.57
C GLU A 160 -4.53 9.11 11.72
N ASN A 161 -3.72 9.73 10.85
CA ASN A 161 -3.53 11.18 10.82
C ASN A 161 -4.74 11.93 10.22
N GLY A 162 -5.58 11.27 9.43
CA GLY A 162 -6.65 11.89 8.65
C GLY A 162 -6.14 12.50 7.34
N ASP A 163 -4.99 12.04 6.87
CA ASP A 163 -4.46 12.39 5.57
C ASP A 163 -5.34 11.76 4.48
N GLY A 164 -5.36 12.33 3.28
CA GLY A 164 -6.19 11.81 2.19
C GLY A 164 -7.66 12.21 2.21
N VAL A 165 -8.15 12.92 3.26
CA VAL A 165 -9.56 13.38 3.36
C VAL A 165 -9.90 14.45 2.34
N ARG A 166 -8.97 15.35 2.05
CA ARG A 166 -9.16 16.43 1.06
C ARG A 166 -8.67 16.02 -0.31
N GLU A 167 -7.49 15.43 -0.35
CA GLU A 167 -6.80 14.98 -1.55
C GLU A 167 -6.20 13.61 -1.27
N PRO A 168 -6.38 12.61 -2.15
CA PRO A 168 -5.74 11.30 -2.00
C PRO A 168 -4.24 11.42 -1.78
N GLN A 169 -3.67 10.61 -0.88
CA GLN A 169 -2.24 10.43 -0.77
C GLN A 169 -1.85 9.26 -1.67
N LEU A 170 -0.97 9.49 -2.62
CA LEU A 170 -0.46 8.48 -3.54
C LEU A 170 1.02 8.28 -3.31
N ASP A 171 1.38 7.07 -2.88
CA ASP A 171 2.73 6.73 -2.53
C ASP A 171 3.45 5.95 -3.62
N SER A 172 4.55 6.50 -4.07
CA SER A 172 5.44 5.87 -5.03
C SER A 172 6.87 5.83 -4.51
N CYS A 173 7.62 4.77 -4.88
CA CYS A 173 9.00 4.58 -4.44
C CYS A 173 9.17 4.52 -2.91
N LEU A 174 8.17 3.99 -2.18
CA LEU A 174 8.27 3.77 -0.74
C LEU A 174 9.25 2.65 -0.38
N VAL A 175 9.32 1.63 -1.22
CA VAL A 175 10.06 0.39 -0.95
C VAL A 175 10.98 0.01 -2.10
N GLY A 176 11.96 -0.86 -1.82
CA GLY A 176 12.96 -1.34 -2.79
C GLY A 176 14.21 -0.46 -2.86
N ASP A 177 15.08 -0.80 -3.81
CA ASP A 177 16.41 -0.17 -3.97
C ASP A 177 16.32 1.31 -4.38
N GLY A 178 15.20 1.72 -4.98
CA GLY A 178 14.92 3.10 -5.39
C GLY A 178 14.08 3.89 -4.38
N ALA A 179 13.96 3.41 -3.15
CA ALA A 179 13.22 4.13 -2.12
C ALA A 179 13.92 5.45 -1.77
N VAL A 180 13.15 6.54 -1.77
CA VAL A 180 13.68 7.87 -1.44
C VAL A 180 14.04 7.96 0.04
N GLY A 181 15.19 8.54 0.35
CA GLY A 181 15.65 8.76 1.71
C GLY A 181 14.69 9.66 2.49
N SER A 182 14.55 9.40 3.79
CA SER A 182 13.60 10.13 4.66
C SER A 182 13.89 11.66 4.75
N GLY A 183 15.13 12.09 4.47
CA GLY A 183 15.51 13.50 4.51
C GLY A 183 14.90 14.36 3.39
N GLU A 184 14.56 13.75 2.26
CA GLU A 184 14.03 14.43 1.08
C GLU A 184 12.49 14.42 1.01
N LYS A 185 11.85 13.69 1.94
CA LYS A 185 10.39 13.53 1.94
C LYS A 185 9.68 14.70 2.63
N PRO A 186 8.43 15.02 2.19
CA PRO A 186 7.56 15.95 2.90
C PRO A 186 7.36 15.57 4.39
N PRO A 187 7.06 16.53 5.28
CA PRO A 187 6.82 16.24 6.70
C PRO A 187 5.73 15.21 6.96
N ILE A 188 4.66 15.23 6.15
CA ILE A 188 3.55 14.27 6.23
C ILE A 188 4.04 12.85 6.01
N GLU A 189 4.88 12.65 4.99
CA GLU A 189 5.44 11.35 4.63
C GLU A 189 6.47 10.85 5.65
N ARG A 190 7.31 11.76 6.16
CA ARG A 190 8.25 11.40 7.24
C ARG A 190 7.52 10.92 8.49
N LYS A 191 6.37 11.56 8.82
CA LYS A 191 5.53 11.17 9.96
C LYS A 191 4.89 9.79 9.73
N ALA A 192 4.37 9.54 8.53
CA ALA A 192 3.82 8.24 8.15
C ALA A 192 4.90 7.14 8.18
N ASP A 193 6.08 7.39 7.62
CA ASP A 193 7.24 6.48 7.68
C ASP A 193 7.64 6.15 9.12
N GLN A 194 7.77 7.16 9.99
CA GLN A 194 8.13 6.96 11.39
C GLN A 194 7.08 6.13 12.13
N ARG A 195 5.80 6.40 11.87
CA ARG A 195 4.70 5.63 12.44
C ARG A 195 4.71 4.19 11.92
N ALA A 196 4.89 3.98 10.62
CA ALA A 196 4.98 2.66 10.00
C ALA A 196 6.08 1.81 10.66
N VAL A 197 7.32 2.33 10.75
CA VAL A 197 8.41 1.57 11.37
C VAL A 197 8.17 1.29 12.86
N SER A 198 7.49 2.19 13.58
CA SER A 198 7.13 1.97 15.00
C SER A 198 6.09 0.87 15.18
N LEU A 199 5.14 0.75 14.24
CA LEU A 199 4.13 -0.32 14.22
C LEU A 199 4.73 -1.67 13.81
N LEU A 200 5.74 -1.66 12.94
CA LEU A 200 6.38 -2.90 12.46
C LEU A 200 7.14 -3.63 13.54
N LEU A 201 7.94 -2.91 14.33
CA LEU A 201 8.69 -3.48 15.45
C LEU A 201 9.23 -2.39 16.37
N ASN A 202 9.54 -2.77 17.60
CA ASN A 202 10.12 -1.86 18.58
C ASN A 202 11.52 -1.41 18.13
N GLN A 203 11.67 -0.12 17.88
CA GLN A 203 12.90 0.45 17.32
C GLN A 203 14.10 0.35 18.27
N ARG A 204 13.89 0.49 19.59
CA ARG A 204 14.96 0.31 20.60
C ARG A 204 15.48 -1.13 20.60
N GLN A 205 14.58 -2.12 20.52
CA GLN A 205 15.00 -3.52 20.43
C GLN A 205 15.78 -3.82 19.14
N LEU A 206 15.42 -3.16 18.02
CA LEU A 206 16.18 -3.27 16.77
C LEU A 206 17.56 -2.62 16.89
N ASP A 207 17.67 -1.45 17.52
CA ASP A 207 18.93 -0.76 17.77
C ASP A 207 19.87 -1.60 18.65
N ASP A 208 19.35 -2.18 19.73
CA ASP A 208 20.08 -3.11 20.58
C ASP A 208 20.54 -4.36 19.83
N PHE A 209 19.69 -4.90 18.95
CA PHE A 209 20.07 -6.03 18.10
C PHE A 209 21.20 -5.64 17.16
N ILE A 210 21.08 -4.49 16.47
CA ILE A 210 22.11 -3.99 15.57
C ILE A 210 23.43 -3.81 16.31
N ALA A 211 23.44 -3.16 17.47
CA ALA A 211 24.63 -2.91 18.26
C ALA A 211 25.36 -4.20 18.64
N ARG A 212 24.61 -5.27 18.94
CA ARG A 212 25.21 -6.57 19.34
C ARG A 212 25.73 -7.42 18.16
N VAL A 213 25.15 -7.26 16.95
CA VAL A 213 25.45 -8.19 15.85
C VAL A 213 26.23 -7.58 14.70
N HIS A 214 26.33 -6.26 14.64
CA HIS A 214 27.06 -5.55 13.59
C HIS A 214 28.55 -5.99 13.60
N PRO A 215 29.18 -6.20 12.44
CA PRO A 215 28.60 -6.17 11.08
C PRO A 215 28.07 -7.53 10.60
N LEU A 216 28.04 -8.58 11.44
CA LEU A 216 27.76 -9.97 11.06
C LEU A 216 26.30 -10.36 11.31
N TYR A 217 25.43 -10.06 10.35
CA TYR A 217 24.00 -10.37 10.38
C TYR A 217 23.73 -11.77 9.81
N SER A 218 24.06 -12.85 10.57
CA SER A 218 23.76 -14.21 10.12
C SER A 218 22.25 -14.50 10.13
N HIS A 219 21.83 -15.45 9.29
CA HIS A 219 20.41 -15.89 9.24
C HIS A 219 19.90 -16.33 10.62
N MET A 220 20.68 -17.09 11.36
CA MET A 220 20.30 -17.57 12.71
C MET A 220 20.07 -16.42 13.70
N LYS A 221 20.91 -15.38 13.66
CA LYS A 221 20.73 -14.19 14.52
C LYS A 221 19.47 -13.41 14.16
N ILE A 222 19.20 -13.23 12.84
CA ILE A 222 17.97 -12.55 12.37
C ILE A 222 16.73 -13.34 12.77
N ILE A 223 16.69 -14.66 12.53
CA ILE A 223 15.57 -15.53 12.90
C ILE A 223 15.34 -15.53 14.41
N GLY A 224 16.40 -15.67 15.20
CA GLY A 224 16.32 -15.65 16.67
C GLY A 224 15.78 -14.33 17.21
N PHE A 225 16.22 -13.19 16.63
CA PHE A 225 15.69 -11.89 16.99
C PHE A 225 14.21 -11.75 16.62
N ALA A 226 13.83 -12.07 15.37
CA ALA A 226 12.47 -11.99 14.86
C ALA A 226 11.49 -12.82 15.71
N ARG A 227 11.86 -14.07 16.04
CA ARG A 227 11.08 -14.96 16.92
C ARG A 227 10.88 -14.34 18.31
N ARG A 228 11.93 -13.78 18.90
CA ARG A 228 11.85 -13.14 20.22
C ARG A 228 10.89 -11.96 20.29
N ILE A 229 10.78 -11.17 19.20
CA ILE A 229 9.91 -9.99 19.13
C ILE A 229 8.55 -10.27 18.46
N GLY A 230 8.28 -11.53 18.07
CA GLY A 230 6.99 -11.93 17.49
C GLY A 230 6.72 -11.35 16.10
N VAL A 231 7.73 -11.29 15.21
CA VAL A 231 7.57 -10.84 13.83
C VAL A 231 8.21 -11.81 12.84
N HIS A 232 7.74 -11.80 11.59
CA HIS A 232 8.38 -12.59 10.54
C HIS A 232 9.81 -12.09 10.24
N PRO A 233 10.80 -13.00 10.05
CA PRO A 233 12.19 -12.62 9.80
C PRO A 233 12.38 -11.66 8.62
N GLY A 234 11.55 -11.78 7.58
CA GLY A 234 11.56 -10.86 6.43
C GLY A 234 11.32 -9.40 6.81
N ILE A 235 10.49 -9.13 7.83
CA ILE A 235 10.27 -7.75 8.32
C ILE A 235 11.57 -7.19 8.92
N VAL A 236 12.30 -8.00 9.69
CA VAL A 236 13.61 -7.61 10.25
C VAL A 236 14.62 -7.34 9.13
N VAL A 237 14.68 -8.22 8.12
CA VAL A 237 15.55 -8.05 6.94
C VAL A 237 15.22 -6.72 6.23
N GLY A 238 13.95 -6.45 5.95
CA GLY A 238 13.52 -5.19 5.32
C GLY A 238 13.95 -3.95 6.11
N GLN A 239 13.81 -3.98 7.45
CA GLN A 239 14.26 -2.88 8.32
C GLN A 239 15.79 -2.71 8.32
N LEU A 240 16.56 -3.79 8.30
CA LEU A 240 18.02 -3.74 8.21
C LEU A 240 18.47 -3.19 6.85
N GLN A 241 17.83 -3.60 5.75
CA GLN A 241 18.07 -3.08 4.40
C GLN A 241 17.77 -1.59 4.32
N ARG A 242 16.60 -1.16 4.80
CA ARG A 242 16.18 0.26 4.83
C ARG A 242 17.15 1.15 5.62
N ARG A 243 17.75 0.63 6.69
CA ARG A 243 18.76 1.32 7.50
C ARG A 243 20.19 1.20 6.95
N GLY A 244 20.39 0.60 5.77
CA GLY A 244 21.69 0.41 5.15
C GLY A 244 22.65 -0.50 5.95
N LYS A 245 22.11 -1.36 6.84
CA LYS A 245 22.92 -2.28 7.65
C LYS A 245 23.30 -3.54 6.89
N ILE A 246 22.50 -3.93 5.91
CA ILE A 246 22.75 -5.02 4.96
C ILE A 246 22.34 -4.58 3.56
N SER A 247 22.97 -5.16 2.53
CA SER A 247 22.57 -4.90 1.15
C SER A 247 21.22 -5.53 0.80
N TYR A 248 20.56 -5.03 -0.23
CA TYR A 248 19.31 -5.60 -0.73
C TYR A 248 19.46 -7.04 -1.31
N ALA A 249 20.67 -7.46 -1.61
CA ALA A 249 20.97 -8.84 -2.00
C ALA A 249 21.02 -9.81 -0.81
N HIS A 250 21.24 -9.30 0.42
CA HIS A 250 21.41 -10.11 1.61
C HIS A 250 20.08 -10.69 2.12
N SER A 251 20.09 -11.96 2.53
CA SER A 251 18.95 -12.66 3.18
C SER A 251 17.65 -12.70 2.38
N ARG A 252 17.69 -12.59 1.05
CA ARG A 252 16.50 -12.56 0.17
C ARG A 252 15.55 -13.73 0.36
N LYS A 253 16.04 -14.90 0.76
CA LYS A 253 15.19 -16.08 1.04
C LYS A 253 14.18 -15.86 2.17
N MET A 254 14.40 -14.87 3.04
CA MET A 254 13.46 -14.50 4.11
C MET A 254 12.36 -13.52 3.62
N LEU A 255 12.52 -12.93 2.45
CA LEU A 255 11.58 -11.99 1.85
C LEU A 255 10.56 -12.77 1.03
N VAL A 256 9.75 -13.58 1.72
CA VAL A 256 8.78 -14.47 1.08
C VAL A 256 7.72 -13.71 0.29
N PRO A 257 7.23 -14.27 -0.84
CA PRO A 257 6.13 -13.69 -1.60
C PRO A 257 4.81 -13.82 -0.80
N VAL A 258 3.95 -12.81 -0.89
CA VAL A 258 2.69 -12.75 -0.14
C VAL A 258 1.49 -12.33 -1.00
N ARG A 259 1.69 -12.03 -2.28
CA ARG A 259 0.64 -11.58 -3.20
C ARG A 259 -0.52 -12.58 -3.25
N SER A 260 -0.24 -13.86 -3.48
CA SER A 260 -1.28 -14.90 -3.54
C SER A 260 -2.06 -15.06 -2.24
N ILE A 261 -1.43 -14.79 -1.11
CA ILE A 261 -2.08 -14.87 0.21
C ILE A 261 -3.08 -13.73 0.38
N ILE A 262 -2.64 -12.49 0.09
CA ILE A 262 -3.50 -11.32 0.30
C ILE A 262 -4.59 -11.21 -0.75
N THR A 263 -4.31 -11.52 -2.02
CA THR A 263 -5.31 -11.44 -3.10
C THR A 263 -6.40 -12.52 -3.01
N ALA A 264 -6.18 -13.59 -2.24
CA ALA A 264 -7.22 -14.58 -1.95
C ALA A 264 -8.38 -14.03 -1.11
N THR A 265 -8.20 -12.92 -0.39
CA THR A 265 -9.20 -12.37 0.54
C THR A 265 -9.44 -10.88 0.37
N ALA A 266 -8.52 -10.16 -0.25
CA ALA A 266 -8.67 -8.74 -0.54
C ALA A 266 -9.53 -8.51 -1.78
N LEU A 267 -10.22 -7.39 -1.84
CA LEU A 267 -10.83 -6.92 -3.07
C LEU A 267 -9.74 -6.54 -4.07
N THR A 268 -9.86 -7.04 -5.31
CA THR A 268 -8.94 -6.77 -6.41
C THR A 268 -9.71 -6.21 -7.62
N ASP A 269 -8.97 -5.72 -8.63
CA ASP A 269 -9.57 -5.33 -9.92
C ASP A 269 -9.78 -6.51 -10.88
N GLY A 270 -9.56 -7.72 -10.41
CA GLY A 270 -9.64 -8.95 -11.22
C GLY A 270 -8.41 -9.21 -12.10
N TRP A 271 -7.45 -8.29 -12.15
CA TRP A 271 -6.22 -8.49 -12.93
C TRP A 271 -5.32 -9.54 -12.27
N GLY A 272 -5.04 -10.60 -13.02
CA GLY A 272 -4.24 -11.73 -12.52
C GLY A 272 -4.94 -12.65 -11.52
N HIS A 273 -6.13 -12.29 -11.04
CA HIS A 273 -6.95 -13.08 -10.12
C HIS A 273 -8.43 -12.83 -10.37
N THR A 274 -9.23 -13.90 -10.42
CA THR A 274 -10.69 -13.76 -10.45
C THR A 274 -11.14 -13.28 -9.08
N PRO A 275 -11.89 -12.16 -8.96
CA PRO A 275 -12.45 -11.76 -7.67
C PRO A 275 -13.34 -12.89 -7.16
N GLN A 276 -13.06 -13.41 -5.98
CA GLN A 276 -14.05 -14.22 -5.28
C GLN A 276 -15.00 -13.23 -4.59
N ILE A 277 -16.22 -13.14 -5.12
CA ILE A 277 -17.34 -12.36 -4.58
C ILE A 277 -17.90 -13.08 -3.35
#